data_cfb06ca6455adf4024e4f1f04408e76c
#
_entry.id   cfb06ca6455adf4024e4f1f04408e76c
#
_cell.length_a   1.000
_cell.length_b   1.000
_cell.length_c   1.000
_cell.angle_alpha   90.00
_cell.angle_beta   90.00
_cell.angle_gamma   90.00
#
_symmetry.space_group_name_H-M   'P 1'
#
loop_
_entity.id
_entity.type
_entity.pdbx_description
1 polymer ?
#
loop_
_entity_poly.entity_id
_entity_poly.type
_entity_poly.pdbx_seq_one_letter_code
_entity_poly.pdbx_strand_id
1 'polypeptide(L)'
;MSKNELLNVRIKNGTFYVSSKEDKGDGWVKQEFPNPQKKEETLVRYHKNVSIEGTVNHLAMNDDKYQGKVLNLIVGGEYQSYALSVPIMDTGGSVLTTNQYFNSLVGALENIKKGDKITMFVNSKNYDKKDRLYRNVVTLNSDGKLIKSNFSFSEVPKWKSSNTDNDFGETITKWDASPTNKFYIDKFKEVLASFKSENHKEESQDPEIKVKETPSIKSSSLQNSEPDLPF
;
A
#
# COMPACT_ATOMS: atom_id res chain seq x y z
N MET A 1 -9.29 22.68 -14.59
CA MET A 1 -9.23 21.24 -14.27
C MET A 1 -9.06 21.10 -12.76
N SER A 2 -10.02 20.52 -12.07
CA SER A 2 -9.95 20.22 -10.65
C SER A 2 -8.78 19.26 -10.44
N LYS A 3 -7.82 19.57 -9.55
CA LYS A 3 -6.78 18.62 -9.17
C LYS A 3 -7.48 17.44 -8.50
N ASN A 4 -7.35 16.24 -9.06
CA ASN A 4 -7.83 15.03 -8.39
C ASN A 4 -7.14 14.93 -7.03
N GLU A 5 -7.93 15.02 -5.96
CA GLU A 5 -7.42 14.88 -4.60
C GLU A 5 -6.95 13.44 -4.37
N LEU A 6 -5.75 13.28 -3.82
CA LEU A 6 -5.23 11.98 -3.41
C LEU A 6 -5.65 11.69 -1.97
N LEU A 7 -6.50 10.70 -1.78
CA LEU A 7 -6.97 10.27 -0.47
C LEU A 7 -6.11 9.13 0.07
N ASN A 8 -5.53 9.32 1.25
CA ASN A 8 -4.81 8.27 1.95
C ASN A 8 -5.80 7.32 2.63
N VAL A 9 -5.87 6.09 2.13
CA VAL A 9 -6.79 5.06 2.59
C VAL A 9 -6.07 4.04 3.47
N ARG A 10 -6.74 3.63 4.52
CA ARG A 10 -6.31 2.56 5.43
C ARG A 10 -7.41 1.52 5.57
N ILE A 11 -7.05 0.36 6.13
CA ILE A 11 -7.99 -0.71 6.44
C ILE A 11 -8.14 -0.84 7.96
N LYS A 12 -9.38 -0.90 8.42
CA LYS A 12 -9.70 -1.21 9.82
C LYS A 12 -11.00 -2.00 9.88
N ASN A 13 -10.99 -3.13 10.58
CA ASN A 13 -12.17 -3.95 10.81
C ASN A 13 -12.95 -4.31 9.54
N GLY A 14 -12.24 -4.67 8.47
CA GLY A 14 -12.88 -5.03 7.19
C GLY A 14 -13.51 -3.86 6.43
N THR A 15 -13.02 -2.64 6.64
CA THR A 15 -13.51 -1.45 5.94
C THR A 15 -12.35 -0.58 5.48
N PHE A 16 -12.43 -0.06 4.25
CA PHE A 16 -11.57 1.03 3.80
C PHE A 16 -12.05 2.34 4.37
N TYR A 17 -11.14 3.13 4.91
CA TYR A 17 -11.48 4.44 5.45
C TYR A 17 -10.39 5.47 5.18
N VAL A 18 -10.81 6.72 5.11
CA VAL A 18 -9.95 7.90 5.13
C VAL A 18 -10.10 8.62 6.45
N SER A 19 -9.08 9.36 6.88
CA SER A 19 -9.13 10.15 8.11
C SER A 19 -8.74 11.59 7.86
N SER A 20 -9.36 12.51 8.63
CA SER A 20 -9.07 13.94 8.63
C SER A 20 -8.91 14.45 10.06
N LYS A 21 -8.18 15.56 10.23
CA LYS A 21 -8.14 16.31 11.50
C LYS A 21 -9.36 17.20 11.67
N GLU A 22 -10.01 17.55 10.58
CA GLU A 22 -11.14 18.47 10.51
C GLU A 22 -12.38 17.73 10.05
N ASP A 23 -13.54 18.20 10.51
CA ASP A 23 -14.83 17.76 9.99
C ASP A 23 -14.99 18.28 8.56
N LYS A 24 -15.19 17.37 7.63
CA LYS A 24 -15.42 17.69 6.21
C LYS A 24 -16.89 17.55 5.80
N GLY A 25 -17.80 17.46 6.77
CA GLY A 25 -19.24 17.40 6.54
C GLY A 25 -19.80 15.99 6.37
N ASP A 26 -20.74 15.83 5.43
CA ASP A 26 -21.54 14.61 5.32
C ASP A 26 -20.75 13.31 5.15
N GLY A 27 -21.13 12.34 5.96
CA GLY A 27 -20.54 11.00 5.97
C GLY A 27 -19.24 10.89 6.76
N TRP A 28 -18.78 11.97 7.43
CA TRP A 28 -17.64 11.93 8.33
C TRP A 28 -18.11 11.66 9.76
N VAL A 29 -17.49 10.69 10.42
CA VAL A 29 -17.79 10.27 11.78
C VAL A 29 -16.66 10.72 12.68
N LYS A 30 -17.00 11.51 13.72
CA LYS A 30 -16.05 11.92 14.75
C LYS A 30 -15.64 10.71 15.60
N GLN A 31 -14.34 10.59 15.85
CA GLN A 31 -13.79 9.60 16.75
C GLN A 31 -12.76 10.24 17.68
N GLU A 32 -12.83 9.90 18.94
CA GLU A 32 -11.96 10.43 19.98
C GLU A 32 -11.01 9.33 20.47
N PHE A 33 -9.74 9.69 20.65
CA PHE A 33 -8.71 8.77 21.11
C PHE A 33 -7.90 9.42 22.23
N PRO A 34 -7.44 8.65 23.24
CA PRO A 34 -6.45 9.15 24.18
C PRO A 34 -5.20 9.59 23.44
N ASN A 35 -4.65 10.75 23.80
CA ASN A 35 -3.39 11.20 23.24
C ASN A 35 -2.24 10.35 23.83
N PRO A 36 -1.50 9.56 23.01
CA PRO A 36 -0.43 8.70 23.53
C PRO A 36 0.76 9.48 24.10
N GLN A 37 0.90 10.76 23.73
CA GLN A 37 1.99 11.62 24.20
C GLN A 37 1.59 12.47 25.41
N LYS A 38 0.29 12.74 25.56
CA LYS A 38 -0.25 13.57 26.63
C LYS A 38 -1.53 12.93 27.14
N LYS A 39 -1.44 12.15 28.21
CA LYS A 39 -2.53 11.30 28.72
C LYS A 39 -3.82 12.05 29.08
N GLU A 40 -3.73 13.36 29.35
CA GLU A 40 -4.87 14.21 29.70
C GLU A 40 -5.56 14.85 28.48
N GLU A 41 -4.97 14.72 27.29
CA GLU A 41 -5.54 15.29 26.07
C GLU A 41 -6.21 14.19 25.23
N THR A 42 -7.36 14.53 24.65
CA THR A 42 -8.06 13.68 23.68
C THR A 42 -7.75 14.15 22.26
N LEU A 43 -7.32 13.23 21.42
CA LEU A 43 -7.15 13.48 20.00
C LEU A 43 -8.46 13.23 19.26
N VAL A 44 -8.91 14.21 18.51
CA VAL A 44 -10.09 14.10 17.65
C VAL A 44 -9.66 13.79 16.23
N ARG A 45 -10.33 12.83 15.61
CA ARG A 45 -10.22 12.50 14.18
C ARG A 45 -11.60 12.26 13.61
N TYR A 46 -11.73 12.56 12.35
CA TYR A 46 -12.93 12.28 11.58
C TYR A 46 -12.60 11.18 10.57
N HIS A 47 -13.48 10.20 10.44
CA HIS A 47 -13.31 9.06 9.55
C HIS A 47 -14.49 8.96 8.60
N LYS A 48 -14.20 8.60 7.35
CA LYS A 48 -15.21 8.30 6.34
C LYS A 48 -14.87 6.98 5.67
N ASN A 49 -15.87 6.10 5.58
CA ASN A 49 -15.73 4.87 4.80
C ASN A 49 -15.74 5.20 3.31
N VAL A 50 -14.90 4.48 2.56
CA VAL A 50 -14.76 4.68 1.11
C VAL A 50 -14.79 3.34 0.39
N SER A 51 -15.21 3.37 -0.86
CA SER A 51 -15.02 2.28 -1.83
C SER A 51 -13.88 2.64 -2.75
N ILE A 52 -13.04 1.68 -3.10
CA ILE A 52 -11.93 1.89 -4.02
C ILE A 52 -12.28 1.23 -5.34
N GLU A 53 -12.42 2.06 -6.37
CA GLU A 53 -12.63 1.65 -7.74
C GLU A 53 -11.88 2.60 -8.67
N GLY A 54 -11.22 2.06 -9.70
CA GLY A 54 -10.51 2.87 -10.67
C GLY A 54 -9.35 2.14 -11.33
N THR A 55 -8.43 2.92 -11.88
CA THR A 55 -7.27 2.44 -12.63
C THR A 55 -6.05 2.34 -11.74
N VAL A 56 -5.33 1.24 -11.81
CA VAL A 56 -4.07 1.04 -11.08
C VAL A 56 -2.99 1.93 -11.70
N ASN A 57 -2.52 2.89 -10.94
CA ASN A 57 -1.54 3.87 -11.40
C ASN A 57 -0.13 3.59 -10.87
N HIS A 58 -0.02 3.07 -9.65
CA HIS A 58 1.28 2.89 -9.01
C HIS A 58 1.22 1.81 -7.93
N LEU A 59 2.31 1.06 -7.82
CA LEU A 59 2.55 0.10 -6.75
C LEU A 59 3.98 0.27 -6.23
N ALA A 60 4.12 0.38 -4.91
CA ALA A 60 5.41 0.56 -4.26
C ALA A 60 5.47 -0.12 -2.89
N MET A 61 6.69 -0.31 -2.40
CA MET A 61 6.99 -0.59 -1.00
C MET A 61 7.69 0.63 -0.41
N ASN A 62 7.12 1.20 0.64
CA ASN A 62 7.63 2.40 1.30
C ASN A 62 7.87 2.14 2.78
N ASP A 63 8.69 2.98 3.40
CA ASP A 63 8.84 3.00 4.85
C ASP A 63 7.87 4.02 5.47
N ASP A 64 7.01 3.55 6.39
CA ASP A 64 6.13 4.40 7.20
C ASP A 64 6.73 4.51 8.60
N LYS A 65 6.74 5.73 9.14
CA LYS A 65 7.34 6.03 10.45
C LYS A 65 6.76 5.19 11.60
N TYR A 66 5.48 4.82 11.51
CA TYR A 66 4.74 4.17 12.59
C TYR A 66 4.44 2.69 12.33
N GLN A 67 4.39 2.30 11.06
CA GLN A 67 3.98 0.96 10.62
C GLN A 67 5.15 0.15 10.02
N GLY A 68 6.35 0.74 9.93
CA GLY A 68 7.47 0.12 9.26
C GLY A 68 7.25 0.04 7.75
N LYS A 69 7.59 -1.10 7.14
CA LYS A 69 7.37 -1.28 5.69
C LYS A 69 5.90 -1.46 5.36
N VAL A 70 5.43 -0.69 4.38
CA VAL A 70 4.05 -0.73 3.88
C VAL A 70 4.02 -0.98 2.37
N LEU A 71 3.01 -1.72 1.93
CA LEU A 71 2.58 -1.77 0.54
C LEU A 71 1.74 -0.52 0.28
N ASN A 72 2.09 0.24 -0.75
CA ASN A 72 1.29 1.35 -1.24
C ASN A 72 0.79 1.06 -2.65
N LEU A 73 -0.54 1.10 -2.82
CA LEU A 73 -1.23 0.93 -4.09
C LEU A 73 -2.00 2.23 -4.39
N ILE A 74 -1.71 2.86 -5.52
CA ILE A 74 -2.45 4.04 -5.98
C ILE A 74 -3.44 3.64 -7.08
N VAL A 75 -4.71 3.93 -6.82
CA VAL A 75 -5.82 3.69 -7.73
C VAL A 75 -6.46 5.02 -8.09
N GLY A 76 -6.44 5.37 -9.38
CA GLY A 76 -7.06 6.59 -9.90
C GLY A 76 -8.53 6.35 -10.20
N GLY A 77 -9.42 6.97 -9.45
CA GLY A 77 -10.85 7.00 -9.74
C GLY A 77 -11.24 8.18 -10.64
N GLU A 78 -12.50 8.27 -10.98
CA GLU A 78 -13.04 9.31 -11.88
C GLU A 78 -12.85 10.73 -11.32
N TYR A 79 -13.13 10.91 -10.03
CA TYR A 79 -13.10 12.24 -9.37
C TYR A 79 -11.98 12.40 -8.37
N GLN A 80 -11.41 11.31 -7.89
CA GLN A 80 -10.39 11.30 -6.84
C GLN A 80 -9.49 10.07 -6.98
N SER A 81 -8.29 10.16 -6.47
CA SER A 81 -7.35 9.02 -6.43
C SER A 81 -7.21 8.51 -4.99
N TYR A 82 -6.95 7.22 -4.87
CA TYR A 82 -6.82 6.54 -3.59
C TYR A 82 -5.40 5.99 -3.43
N ALA A 83 -4.72 6.35 -2.35
CA ALA A 83 -3.46 5.74 -1.94
C ALA A 83 -3.73 4.78 -0.78
N LEU A 84 -3.90 3.50 -1.09
CA LEU A 84 -4.07 2.45 -0.09
C LEU A 84 -2.72 2.06 0.50
N SER A 85 -2.56 2.23 1.82
CA SER A 85 -1.39 1.77 2.57
C SER A 85 -1.75 0.56 3.42
N VAL A 86 -1.02 -0.55 3.22
CA VAL A 86 -1.19 -1.79 4.00
C VAL A 86 0.14 -2.17 4.64
N PRO A 87 0.22 -2.29 5.98
CA PRO A 87 1.42 -2.77 6.65
C PRO A 87 1.82 -4.16 6.13
N ILE A 88 3.12 -4.35 5.89
CA ILE A 88 3.64 -5.67 5.47
C ILE A 88 3.66 -6.61 6.67
N MET A 89 4.07 -6.11 7.83
CA MET A 89 4.13 -6.90 9.06
C MET A 89 2.99 -6.53 10.01
N ASP A 90 2.52 -7.52 10.73
CA ASP A 90 1.60 -7.33 11.84
C ASP A 90 2.42 -7.23 13.14
N THR A 91 2.20 -6.18 13.92
CA THR A 91 2.94 -5.91 15.15
C THR A 91 2.15 -6.26 16.42
N GLY A 92 0.92 -6.77 16.28
CA GLY A 92 0.00 -6.98 17.40
C GLY A 92 0.08 -8.34 18.10
N GLY A 93 0.91 -9.26 17.62
CA GLY A 93 0.99 -10.64 18.13
C GLY A 93 2.28 -10.99 18.84
N SER A 94 2.28 -12.11 19.57
CA SER A 94 3.49 -12.70 20.19
C SER A 94 4.47 -13.26 19.13
N VAL A 95 3.98 -13.57 17.94
CA VAL A 95 4.78 -14.02 16.81
C VAL A 95 4.70 -12.98 15.72
N LEU A 96 5.87 -12.54 15.23
CA LEU A 96 5.95 -11.57 14.14
C LEU A 96 5.51 -12.23 12.82
N THR A 97 4.39 -11.80 12.29
CA THR A 97 3.79 -12.33 11.06
C THR A 97 3.59 -11.25 10.02
N THR A 98 3.50 -11.64 8.74
CA THR A 98 3.00 -10.75 7.70
C THR A 98 1.51 -10.48 7.92
N ASN A 99 1.09 -9.26 7.61
CA ASN A 99 -0.31 -8.83 7.74
C ASN A 99 -1.22 -9.60 6.78
N GLN A 100 -2.36 -10.05 7.26
CA GLN A 100 -3.29 -10.88 6.46
C GLN A 100 -3.86 -10.13 5.25
N TYR A 101 -4.12 -8.82 5.35
CA TYR A 101 -4.55 -8.01 4.21
C TYR A 101 -3.43 -7.91 3.15
N PHE A 102 -2.19 -7.73 3.59
CA PHE A 102 -1.02 -7.77 2.71
C PHE A 102 -0.92 -9.14 2.00
N ASN A 103 -1.01 -10.24 2.74
CA ASN A 103 -0.92 -11.59 2.19
C ASN A 103 -1.97 -11.85 1.10
N SER A 104 -3.21 -11.40 1.32
CA SER A 104 -4.29 -11.57 0.35
C SER A 104 -4.10 -10.71 -0.90
N LEU A 105 -3.53 -9.51 -0.74
CA LEU A 105 -3.24 -8.62 -1.86
C LEU A 105 -2.13 -9.15 -2.74
N VAL A 106 -1.03 -9.64 -2.16
CA VAL A 106 0.14 -10.10 -2.91
C VAL A 106 -0.23 -11.10 -3.99
N GLY A 107 -1.05 -12.10 -3.66
CA GLY A 107 -1.47 -13.11 -4.63
C GLY A 107 -2.30 -12.55 -5.79
N ALA A 108 -3.16 -11.57 -5.54
CA ALA A 108 -3.98 -10.95 -6.58
C ALA A 108 -3.15 -9.97 -7.43
N LEU A 109 -2.18 -9.27 -6.83
CA LEU A 109 -1.34 -8.29 -7.51
C LEU A 109 -0.39 -8.91 -8.57
N GLU A 110 -0.09 -10.21 -8.49
CA GLU A 110 0.65 -10.92 -9.56
C GLU A 110 -0.07 -10.86 -10.92
N ASN A 111 -1.39 -10.65 -10.92
CA ASN A 111 -2.22 -10.62 -12.13
C ASN A 111 -2.71 -9.22 -12.48
N ILE A 112 -2.10 -8.18 -11.91
CA ILE A 112 -2.48 -6.78 -12.14
C ILE A 112 -1.32 -6.02 -12.73
N LYS A 113 -1.66 -5.17 -13.70
CA LYS A 113 -0.74 -4.26 -14.38
C LYS A 113 -1.14 -2.81 -14.14
N LYS A 114 -0.21 -1.90 -14.40
CA LYS A 114 -0.52 -0.48 -14.51
C LYS A 114 -1.53 -0.28 -15.64
N GLY A 115 -2.55 0.53 -15.39
CA GLY A 115 -3.63 0.77 -16.34
C GLY A 115 -4.84 -0.14 -16.18
N ASP A 116 -4.75 -1.25 -15.46
CA ASP A 116 -5.89 -2.13 -15.21
C ASP A 116 -6.94 -1.45 -14.35
N LYS A 117 -8.21 -1.62 -14.74
CA LYS A 117 -9.36 -1.19 -13.93
C LYS A 117 -9.68 -2.23 -12.89
N ILE A 118 -9.75 -1.81 -11.64
CA ILE A 118 -10.05 -2.69 -10.51
C ILE A 118 -11.12 -2.10 -9.59
N THR A 119 -11.87 -2.99 -8.95
CA THR A 119 -12.69 -2.68 -7.78
C THR A 119 -12.16 -3.50 -6.60
N MET A 120 -12.00 -2.86 -5.47
CA MET A 120 -11.44 -3.49 -4.26
C MET A 120 -12.54 -3.73 -3.23
N PHE A 121 -12.50 -4.92 -2.63
CA PHE A 121 -13.36 -5.29 -1.51
C PHE A 121 -12.51 -5.72 -0.33
N VAL A 122 -12.91 -5.33 0.85
CA VAL A 122 -12.24 -5.72 2.08
C VAL A 122 -13.23 -6.41 3.00
N ASN A 123 -12.77 -7.45 3.66
CA ASN A 123 -13.60 -8.24 4.58
C ASN A 123 -12.77 -8.65 5.81
N SER A 124 -13.43 -8.66 6.96
CA SER A 124 -12.89 -9.22 8.20
C SER A 124 -13.95 -10.16 8.77
N LYS A 125 -13.73 -11.45 8.65
CA LYS A 125 -14.65 -12.48 9.17
C LYS A 125 -14.01 -13.23 10.32
N ASN A 126 -14.76 -13.41 11.38
CA ASN A 126 -14.45 -14.41 12.40
C ASN A 126 -14.94 -15.76 11.90
N TYR A 127 -14.03 -16.68 11.57
CA TYR A 127 -14.35 -18.01 11.07
C TYR A 127 -14.61 -19.01 12.18
N ASP A 128 -14.03 -18.79 13.34
CA ASP A 128 -14.25 -19.63 14.51
C ASP A 128 -14.58 -18.76 15.72
N LYS A 129 -15.84 -18.87 16.17
CA LYS A 129 -16.28 -18.17 17.38
C LYS A 129 -15.56 -18.64 18.64
N LYS A 130 -15.06 -19.90 18.65
CA LYS A 130 -14.34 -20.46 19.80
C LYS A 130 -12.90 -19.97 19.87
N ASP A 131 -12.20 -19.95 18.72
CA ASP A 131 -10.76 -19.65 18.68
C ASP A 131 -10.45 -18.20 18.29
N ARG A 132 -11.48 -17.37 18.05
CA ARG A 132 -11.34 -15.97 17.61
C ARG A 132 -10.43 -15.80 16.37
N LEU A 133 -10.43 -16.78 15.49
CA LEU A 133 -9.70 -16.72 14.23
C LEU A 133 -10.38 -15.72 13.28
N TYR A 134 -9.72 -14.60 13.05
CA TYR A 134 -10.15 -13.61 12.08
C TYR A 134 -9.43 -13.87 10.76
N ARG A 135 -10.18 -13.90 9.69
CA ARG A 135 -9.61 -13.88 8.35
C ARG A 135 -9.83 -12.52 7.73
N ASN A 136 -8.75 -11.77 7.65
CA ASN A 136 -8.71 -10.46 7.03
C ASN A 136 -8.29 -10.61 5.58
N VAL A 137 -9.16 -10.24 4.65
CA VAL A 137 -8.95 -10.45 3.21
C VAL A 137 -9.27 -9.18 2.45
N VAL A 138 -8.40 -8.82 1.50
CA VAL A 138 -8.71 -7.90 0.42
C VAL A 138 -8.86 -8.72 -0.86
N THR A 139 -9.93 -8.48 -1.59
CA THR A 139 -10.17 -9.08 -2.90
C THR A 139 -10.19 -8.00 -3.96
N LEU A 140 -9.69 -8.33 -5.14
CA LEU A 140 -9.64 -7.44 -6.29
C LEU A 140 -10.48 -8.05 -7.40
N ASN A 141 -11.31 -7.23 -8.03
CA ASN A 141 -12.07 -7.60 -9.22
C ASN A 141 -11.63 -6.73 -10.39
N SER A 142 -11.57 -7.32 -11.57
CA SER A 142 -11.46 -6.60 -12.83
C SER A 142 -12.60 -7.05 -13.74
N ASP A 143 -13.31 -6.11 -14.35
CA ASP A 143 -14.47 -6.37 -15.20
C ASP A 143 -15.52 -7.29 -14.54
N GLY A 144 -15.76 -7.08 -13.24
CA GLY A 144 -16.71 -7.86 -12.44
C GLY A 144 -16.24 -9.28 -12.08
N LYS A 145 -15.01 -9.68 -12.46
CA LYS A 145 -14.44 -10.99 -12.16
C LYS A 145 -13.41 -10.90 -11.06
N LEU A 146 -13.48 -11.85 -10.11
CA LEU A 146 -12.49 -11.97 -9.05
C LEU A 146 -11.11 -12.29 -9.63
N ILE A 147 -10.11 -11.48 -9.29
CA ILE A 147 -8.72 -11.73 -9.60
C ILE A 147 -8.21 -12.76 -8.58
N LYS A 148 -7.88 -13.95 -9.06
CA LYS A 148 -7.38 -15.04 -8.23
C LYS A 148 -5.87 -14.92 -8.03
N SER A 149 -5.39 -15.47 -6.92
CA SER A 149 -3.96 -15.67 -6.68
C SER A 149 -3.39 -16.72 -7.63
N ASN A 150 -2.14 -16.52 -8.08
CA ASN A 150 -1.39 -17.52 -8.87
C ASN A 150 -0.86 -18.67 -8.03
N PHE A 151 -0.79 -18.52 -6.71
CA PHE A 151 -0.38 -19.58 -5.81
C PHE A 151 -1.54 -20.02 -4.91
N SER A 152 -1.54 -21.30 -4.57
CA SER A 152 -2.50 -21.87 -3.63
C SER A 152 -2.02 -21.74 -2.18
N PHE A 153 -2.94 -21.84 -1.23
CA PHE A 153 -2.59 -21.83 0.19
C PHE A 153 -1.68 -23.02 0.58
N SER A 154 -1.73 -24.13 -0.16
CA SER A 154 -0.85 -25.30 0.07
C SER A 154 0.62 -25.05 -0.29
N GLU A 155 0.90 -24.07 -1.15
CA GLU A 155 2.26 -23.67 -1.53
C GLU A 155 2.91 -22.74 -0.50
N VAL A 156 2.10 -22.12 0.36
CA VAL A 156 2.62 -21.22 1.41
C VAL A 156 3.29 -22.07 2.50
N PRO A 157 4.57 -21.85 2.80
CA PRO A 157 5.27 -22.58 3.83
C PRO A 157 4.59 -22.42 5.19
N LYS A 158 4.44 -23.54 5.91
CA LYS A 158 3.84 -23.53 7.23
C LYS A 158 4.82 -22.97 8.27
N TRP A 159 4.25 -22.46 9.35
CA TRP A 159 5.02 -22.10 10.54
C TRP A 159 5.78 -23.31 11.06
N LYS A 160 6.98 -23.06 11.56
CA LYS A 160 7.74 -24.07 12.29
C LYS A 160 7.42 -23.97 13.77
N SER A 161 7.44 -25.12 14.45
CA SER A 161 7.35 -25.18 15.91
C SER A 161 8.59 -25.83 16.47
N SER A 162 9.06 -25.34 17.61
CA SER A 162 10.12 -25.97 18.41
C SER A 162 9.70 -25.98 19.88
N ASN A 163 9.98 -27.05 20.55
CA ASN A 163 9.76 -27.16 21.98
C ASN A 163 11.06 -26.80 22.73
N THR A 164 10.94 -25.95 23.73
CA THR A 164 12.04 -25.58 24.61
C THR A 164 11.53 -25.60 26.04
N ASP A 165 12.33 -26.08 26.96
CA ASP A 165 11.97 -26.00 28.37
C ASP A 165 12.30 -24.59 28.91
N ASN A 166 11.41 -24.09 29.76
CA ASN A 166 11.62 -22.83 30.45
C ASN A 166 12.44 -23.07 31.74
N ASP A 167 12.79 -21.99 32.44
CA ASP A 167 13.57 -22.03 33.69
C ASP A 167 12.84 -22.76 34.82
N PHE A 168 11.56 -23.08 34.69
CA PHE A 168 10.74 -23.83 35.64
C PHE A 168 10.55 -25.29 35.22
N GLY A 169 11.19 -25.74 34.14
CA GLY A 169 11.10 -27.12 33.64
C GLY A 169 9.81 -27.41 32.87
N GLU A 170 9.06 -26.38 32.48
CA GLU A 170 7.86 -26.53 31.67
C GLU A 170 8.21 -26.47 30.17
N THR A 171 7.70 -27.38 29.37
CA THR A 171 7.89 -27.38 27.92
C THR A 171 7.03 -26.29 27.25
N ILE A 172 7.67 -25.31 26.66
CA ILE A 172 7.02 -24.23 25.90
C ILE A 172 7.20 -24.49 24.41
N THR A 173 6.09 -24.43 23.66
CA THR A 173 6.13 -24.46 22.19
C THR A 173 6.36 -23.05 21.64
N LYS A 174 7.51 -22.84 20.98
CA LYS A 174 7.81 -21.61 20.25
C LYS A 174 7.42 -21.77 18.78
N TRP A 175 6.74 -20.76 18.23
CA TRP A 175 6.33 -20.72 16.85
C TRP A 175 7.19 -19.74 16.06
N ASP A 176 7.62 -20.17 14.87
CA ASP A 176 8.40 -19.37 13.93
C ASP A 176 7.63 -19.23 12.61
N ALA A 177 7.18 -18.01 12.32
CA ALA A 177 6.48 -17.66 11.09
C ALA A 177 7.42 -17.21 9.96
N SER A 178 8.74 -17.19 10.18
CA SER A 178 9.72 -16.68 9.22
C SER A 178 9.61 -17.30 7.82
N PRO A 179 9.36 -18.62 7.65
CA PRO A 179 9.20 -19.20 6.32
C PRO A 179 8.01 -18.62 5.57
N THR A 180 6.86 -18.46 6.24
CA THR A 180 5.64 -17.86 5.69
C THR A 180 5.86 -16.38 5.36
N ASN A 181 6.46 -15.63 6.27
CA ASN A 181 6.77 -14.22 6.07
C ASN A 181 7.67 -14.01 4.86
N LYS A 182 8.75 -14.80 4.78
CA LYS A 182 9.69 -14.75 3.65
C LYS A 182 8.98 -15.01 2.32
N PHE A 183 8.12 -16.02 2.25
CA PHE A 183 7.36 -16.35 1.06
C PHE A 183 6.57 -15.14 0.53
N TYR A 184 5.72 -14.52 1.36
CA TYR A 184 4.91 -13.38 0.93
C TYR A 184 5.74 -12.15 0.59
N ILE A 185 6.82 -11.87 1.33
CA ILE A 185 7.70 -10.73 1.06
C ILE A 185 8.45 -10.94 -0.28
N ASP A 186 8.94 -12.14 -0.56
CA ASP A 186 9.66 -12.41 -1.79
C ASP A 186 8.70 -12.37 -3.00
N LYS A 187 7.49 -12.92 -2.87
CA LYS A 187 6.44 -12.79 -3.88
C LYS A 187 6.09 -11.33 -4.16
N PHE A 188 5.99 -10.50 -3.14
CA PHE A 188 5.75 -9.07 -3.34
C PHE A 188 6.89 -8.35 -4.05
N LYS A 189 8.15 -8.74 -3.79
CA LYS A 189 9.30 -8.20 -4.54
C LYS A 189 9.26 -8.58 -6.01
N GLU A 190 8.85 -9.82 -6.33
CA GLU A 190 8.65 -10.29 -7.72
C GLU A 190 7.59 -9.43 -8.43
N VAL A 191 6.45 -9.20 -7.77
CA VAL A 191 5.38 -8.32 -8.27
C VAL A 191 5.89 -6.90 -8.52
N LEU A 192 6.64 -6.32 -7.57
CA LEU A 192 7.21 -4.98 -7.72
C LEU A 192 8.19 -4.89 -8.88
N ALA A 193 8.98 -5.93 -9.10
CA ALA A 193 9.94 -5.97 -10.20
C ALA A 193 9.23 -6.02 -11.57
N SER A 194 8.19 -6.85 -11.71
CA SER A 194 7.40 -6.92 -12.94
C SER A 194 6.65 -5.62 -13.21
N PHE A 195 6.04 -5.02 -12.19
CA PHE A 195 5.32 -3.76 -12.31
C PHE A 195 6.22 -2.59 -12.75
N LYS A 196 7.48 -2.57 -12.30
CA LYS A 196 8.47 -1.57 -12.73
C LYS A 196 8.96 -1.80 -14.17
N SER A 197 9.15 -3.04 -14.58
CA SER A 197 9.65 -3.37 -15.93
C SER A 197 8.65 -2.99 -17.03
N GLU A 198 7.37 -3.06 -16.76
CA GLU A 198 6.31 -2.63 -17.69
C GLU A 198 6.31 -1.10 -17.89
N ASN A 199 6.61 -0.34 -16.83
CA ASN A 199 6.70 1.13 -16.93
C ASN A 199 7.84 1.60 -17.86
N HIS A 200 8.97 0.89 -17.93
CA HIS A 200 10.08 1.26 -18.81
C HIS A 200 9.80 0.97 -20.28
N LYS A 201 8.89 0.05 -20.59
CA LYS A 201 8.53 -0.25 -22.00
C LYS A 201 7.59 0.80 -22.60
N GLU A 202 6.76 1.46 -21.79
CA GLU A 202 5.88 2.55 -22.24
C GLU A 202 6.63 3.85 -22.50
N GLU A 203 7.66 4.18 -21.71
CA GLU A 203 8.47 5.39 -21.89
C GLU A 203 9.41 5.34 -23.11
N SER A 204 9.71 4.16 -23.64
CA SER A 204 10.57 4.00 -24.81
C SER A 204 9.85 4.07 -26.18
N GLN A 205 8.55 4.35 -26.20
CA GLN A 205 7.76 4.53 -27.44
C GLN A 205 7.41 5.99 -27.74
N ASP A 206 8.22 6.94 -27.31
CA ASP A 206 8.09 8.31 -27.79
C ASP A 206 8.48 8.37 -29.28
N PRO A 207 7.59 8.85 -30.19
CA PRO A 207 7.92 8.92 -31.61
C PRO A 207 9.06 9.92 -31.81
N GLU A 208 10.12 9.48 -32.49
CA GLU A 208 11.21 10.33 -32.95
C GLU A 208 10.65 11.64 -33.53
N ILE A 209 10.74 12.72 -32.77
CA ILE A 209 10.53 14.06 -33.29
C ILE A 209 11.76 14.37 -34.17
N LYS A 210 11.60 14.19 -35.48
CA LYS A 210 12.56 14.70 -36.48
C LYS A 210 12.70 16.20 -36.28
N VAL A 211 13.74 16.59 -35.60
CA VAL A 211 14.16 17.99 -35.50
C VAL A 211 14.58 18.41 -36.92
N LYS A 212 13.76 19.24 -37.58
CA LYS A 212 14.18 19.98 -38.77
C LYS A 212 15.28 20.97 -38.35
N GLU A 213 16.46 20.77 -38.91
CA GLU A 213 17.58 21.73 -38.76
C GLU A 213 17.16 23.11 -39.19
N THR A 214 17.21 24.06 -38.29
CA THR A 214 17.08 25.48 -38.58
C THR A 214 18.49 26.07 -38.83
N PRO A 215 18.71 26.88 -39.88
CA PRO A 215 20.04 27.30 -40.29
C PRO A 215 20.67 28.25 -39.26
N SER A 216 21.95 28.01 -39.05
CA SER A 216 22.91 28.77 -38.26
C SER A 216 22.91 30.24 -38.60
N ILE A 217 22.61 31.10 -37.66
CA ILE A 217 22.90 32.56 -37.73
C ILE A 217 24.14 32.83 -36.89
N LYS A 218 25.12 33.43 -37.59
CA LYS A 218 26.46 33.78 -37.09
C LYS A 218 26.41 34.78 -35.93
N SER A 219 27.30 34.54 -35.00
CA SER A 219 27.68 35.38 -33.88
C SER A 219 28.03 36.82 -34.26
N SER A 220 27.56 37.77 -33.48
CA SER A 220 28.26 39.04 -33.29
C SER A 220 28.36 39.30 -31.78
N SER A 221 29.60 39.52 -31.38
CA SER A 221 30.08 39.89 -30.08
C SER A 221 29.55 41.26 -29.63
N LEU A 222 29.12 41.38 -28.36
CA LEU A 222 29.25 42.65 -27.63
C LEU A 222 29.50 42.39 -26.14
N GLN A 223 30.49 43.13 -25.67
CA GLN A 223 31.15 43.12 -24.37
C GLN A 223 30.31 43.70 -23.25
N ASN A 224 30.61 43.21 -22.05
CA ASN A 224 30.72 43.88 -20.74
C ASN A 224 29.62 44.82 -20.25
N SER A 225 29.08 44.51 -19.11
CA SER A 225 29.32 45.29 -17.87
C SER A 225 28.54 44.68 -16.69
N GLU A 226 29.27 44.32 -15.65
CA GLU A 226 28.74 44.25 -14.27
C GLU A 226 28.28 45.66 -13.84
N PRO A 227 27.33 45.78 -12.93
CA PRO A 227 27.67 46.30 -11.64
C PRO A 227 27.04 45.64 -10.42
N ASP A 228 27.91 45.52 -9.44
CA ASP A 228 27.76 45.71 -7.99
C ASP A 228 26.42 45.44 -7.28
N LEU A 229 26.54 44.51 -6.34
CA LEU A 229 25.74 44.43 -5.13
C LEU A 229 25.87 45.65 -4.23
N PRO A 230 24.84 45.95 -3.41
CA PRO A 230 25.12 46.02 -1.97
C PRO A 230 23.99 45.41 -1.08
N PHE A 231 24.47 44.75 -0.06
CA PHE A 231 23.94 44.39 1.25
C PHE A 231 22.78 43.36 1.33
#